data_76e47d4137be37dc94a2e616b3880357
#
_entry.id   76e47d4137be37dc94a2e616b3880357
#
_cell.length_a   1.000
_cell.length_b   1.000
_cell.length_c   1.000
_cell.angle_alpha   90.00
_cell.angle_beta   90.00
_cell.angle_gamma   90.00
#
_symmetry.space_group_name_H-M   'P 1'
#
loop_
_entity.id
_entity.type
_entity.pdbx_description
1 polymer ?
#
loop_
_entity_poly.entity_id
_entity_poly.type
_entity_poly.pdbx_seq_one_letter_code
_entity_poly.pdbx_strand_id
1 'polypeptide(L)'
;MKRDVFSSGFTRREVLALGTGAAAALAVPELSRAAAPATTVAIVRCRSYSDFRAKLATAFDQIGGIQKLVQGKTVGLKLNLTGNPARFPLTPNLPYRTNGDTVANTVYLLAKAGAKRVRIIESFFPATEDLGLWARYGIDVNAVNNMGTKVDWENVQNLGKYKQYVRLKVPWGGYMYPAYYLNQAFVDCDVYASLSKLKNHWIAGVTMSMKNNFGDTPCSLYGGDCGSDGNEHPTKERGPVLHQGKTKAPKGVDAELHPDSPRDPGYRVPRILVDQVGIRPVDLAIVDGVETVRGGEGPWLPGLERMTPGVIIAGRNPVCVDTVGMAVMSYSAKADRGSSPFVRGDNSLKLAEAVGIGTTDLNRIEIAGLSIAEAKIDFGPGAVGKTMKELKAEQKS
;
A
#
# COMPACT_ATOMS: atom_id res chain seq x y z
N MET A 1 -32.44 9.61 -1.96
CA MET A 1 -32.09 11.00 -1.67
C MET A 1 -30.57 11.05 -1.50
N LYS A 2 -29.90 11.69 -2.44
CA LYS A 2 -28.46 11.65 -2.68
C LYS A 2 -27.80 12.81 -1.98
N ARG A 3 -26.71 12.57 -1.30
CA ARG A 3 -25.55 13.46 -1.19
C ARG A 3 -24.71 12.97 -0.03
N ASP A 4 -23.66 12.20 -0.34
CA ASP A 4 -22.52 12.14 0.56
C ASP A 4 -21.37 12.80 -0.15
N VAL A 5 -21.12 14.01 0.27
CA VAL A 5 -20.04 14.87 -0.16
C VAL A 5 -18.78 14.34 0.50
N PHE A 6 -17.89 13.77 -0.31
CA PHE A 6 -16.48 13.70 0.10
C PHE A 6 -16.00 15.11 0.34
N SER A 7 -15.63 15.41 1.56
CA SER A 7 -14.88 16.62 1.83
C SER A 7 -13.55 16.53 1.06
N SER A 8 -13.48 17.21 -0.08
CA SER A 8 -12.29 17.44 -0.92
C SER A 8 -11.63 16.25 -1.62
N GLY A 9 -12.40 15.28 -2.13
CA GLY A 9 -11.88 14.25 -3.03
C GLY A 9 -12.87 13.99 -4.15
N PHE A 10 -12.42 13.65 -5.33
CA PHE A 10 -13.28 13.26 -6.45
C PHE A 10 -14.11 12.03 -6.08
N THR A 11 -15.37 12.01 -6.46
CA THR A 11 -16.23 10.83 -6.30
C THR A 11 -15.81 9.73 -7.28
N ARG A 12 -16.12 8.47 -6.94
CA ARG A 12 -15.90 7.32 -7.83
C ARG A 12 -16.51 7.51 -9.22
N ARG A 13 -17.65 8.22 -9.33
CA ARG A 13 -18.30 8.55 -10.60
C ARG A 13 -17.52 9.59 -11.41
N GLU A 14 -16.91 10.56 -10.78
CA GLU A 14 -16.10 11.58 -11.46
C GLU A 14 -14.82 11.00 -12.05
N VAL A 15 -14.19 10.04 -11.34
CA VAL A 15 -13.06 9.30 -11.88
C VAL A 15 -13.46 8.43 -13.07
N LEU A 16 -14.66 7.84 -13.06
CA LEU A 16 -15.18 7.01 -14.17
C LEU A 16 -15.78 7.83 -15.32
N ALA A 17 -16.34 9.01 -15.05
CA ALA A 17 -16.97 9.87 -16.05
C ALA A 17 -15.96 10.64 -16.92
N LEU A 18 -14.71 10.83 -16.45
CA LEU A 18 -13.64 11.45 -17.24
C LEU A 18 -13.12 10.55 -18.38
N GLY A 19 -13.67 9.35 -18.54
CA GLY A 19 -13.29 8.36 -19.54
C GLY A 19 -13.88 8.54 -20.95
N THR A 20 -14.87 9.42 -21.15
CA THR A 20 -15.57 9.56 -22.46
C THR A 20 -15.77 11.03 -22.83
N GLY A 21 -14.74 11.70 -23.27
CA GLY A 21 -14.87 13.07 -23.79
C GLY A 21 -13.63 13.54 -24.53
N ALA A 22 -13.84 14.07 -25.71
CA ALA A 22 -12.84 14.52 -26.70
C ALA A 22 -11.75 15.43 -26.11
N ALA A 23 -10.56 15.30 -26.67
CA ALA A 23 -9.39 16.13 -26.37
C ALA A 23 -9.69 17.61 -26.60
N ALA A 24 -9.86 18.36 -25.51
CA ALA A 24 -9.64 19.79 -25.46
C ALA A 24 -8.48 20.02 -24.51
N ALA A 25 -7.39 20.59 -25.03
CA ALA A 25 -6.29 21.07 -24.22
C ALA A 25 -6.81 22.23 -23.36
N LEU A 26 -7.19 21.93 -22.13
CA LEU A 26 -7.47 22.93 -21.11
C LEU A 26 -6.17 23.21 -20.39
N ALA A 27 -5.72 24.48 -20.44
CA ALA A 27 -4.73 25.00 -19.52
C ALA A 27 -5.13 24.59 -18.09
N VAL A 28 -4.26 23.87 -17.40
CA VAL A 28 -4.45 23.52 -16.00
C VAL A 28 -4.44 24.83 -15.24
N PRO A 29 -5.56 25.29 -14.64
CA PRO A 29 -5.51 26.42 -13.73
C PRO A 29 -4.52 26.03 -12.63
N GLU A 30 -3.67 26.94 -12.20
CA GLU A 30 -2.97 26.81 -10.93
C GLU A 30 -4.02 26.42 -9.89
N LEU A 31 -4.06 25.15 -9.55
CA LEU A 31 -4.87 24.64 -8.46
C LEU A 31 -4.41 25.41 -7.24
N SER A 32 -5.23 26.36 -6.79
CA SER A 32 -5.03 26.97 -5.49
C SER A 32 -4.85 25.79 -4.54
N ARG A 33 -3.69 25.66 -3.93
CA ARG A 33 -3.34 24.58 -3.00
C ARG A 33 -4.32 24.62 -1.83
N ALA A 34 -5.49 24.03 -2.02
CA ALA A 34 -6.38 23.75 -0.90
C ALA A 34 -5.56 22.90 0.06
N ALA A 35 -5.41 23.37 1.28
CA ALA A 35 -4.69 22.61 2.30
C ALA A 35 -5.32 21.22 2.40
N ALA A 36 -4.49 20.16 2.28
CA ALA A 36 -4.99 18.80 2.42
C ALA A 36 -5.75 18.66 3.74
N PRO A 37 -6.89 17.94 3.75
CA PRO A 37 -7.71 17.83 4.94
C PRO A 37 -6.90 17.21 6.08
N ALA A 38 -6.96 17.80 7.27
CA ALA A 38 -6.50 17.18 8.49
C ALA A 38 -7.39 15.94 8.75
N THR A 39 -6.79 14.81 9.10
CA THR A 39 -7.52 13.60 9.45
C THR A 39 -7.03 13.09 10.79
N THR A 40 -7.92 12.46 11.56
CA THR A 40 -7.57 11.80 12.81
C THR A 40 -6.78 10.53 12.51
N VAL A 41 -5.66 10.35 13.18
CA VAL A 41 -4.85 9.12 13.16
C VAL A 41 -4.76 8.57 14.58
N ALA A 42 -5.20 7.34 14.77
CA ALA A 42 -5.13 6.65 16.06
C ALA A 42 -3.81 5.89 16.20
N ILE A 43 -3.21 5.96 17.38
CA ILE A 43 -2.08 5.12 17.82
C ILE A 43 -2.51 4.36 19.04
N VAL A 44 -2.54 3.02 18.95
CA VAL A 44 -2.99 2.15 20.05
C VAL A 44 -1.90 1.16 20.46
N ARG A 45 -1.64 1.04 21.76
CA ARG A 45 -0.72 0.02 22.29
C ARG A 45 -1.31 -1.38 22.08
N CYS A 46 -0.54 -2.24 21.38
CA CYS A 46 -0.89 -3.64 21.14
C CYS A 46 0.38 -4.49 21.17
N ARG A 47 0.64 -5.14 22.30
CA ARG A 47 1.89 -5.90 22.55
C ARG A 47 1.82 -7.36 22.09
N SER A 48 0.63 -7.86 21.77
CA SER A 48 0.40 -9.24 21.34
C SER A 48 -0.68 -9.31 20.28
N TYR A 49 -0.57 -10.25 19.36
CA TYR A 49 -1.62 -10.52 18.38
C TYR A 49 -2.89 -11.07 19.02
N SER A 50 -2.82 -11.67 20.22
CA SER A 50 -4.01 -12.07 20.99
C SER A 50 -4.91 -10.88 21.35
N ASP A 51 -4.33 -9.69 21.52
CA ASP A 51 -5.06 -8.47 21.86
C ASP A 51 -5.48 -7.68 20.61
N PHE A 52 -4.99 -8.07 19.44
CA PHE A 52 -5.11 -7.26 18.21
C PHE A 52 -6.54 -6.85 17.89
N ARG A 53 -7.51 -7.77 18.04
CA ARG A 53 -8.94 -7.50 17.78
C ARG A 53 -9.46 -6.34 18.62
N ALA A 54 -9.26 -6.42 19.93
CA ALA A 54 -9.74 -5.40 20.88
C ALA A 54 -9.03 -4.06 20.63
N LYS A 55 -7.72 -4.09 20.38
CA LYS A 55 -6.93 -2.88 20.17
C LYS A 55 -7.22 -2.23 18.80
N LEU A 56 -7.46 -3.01 17.77
CA LEU A 56 -7.89 -2.47 16.47
C LEU A 56 -9.31 -1.88 16.56
N ALA A 57 -10.23 -2.50 17.32
CA ALA A 57 -11.54 -1.91 17.59
C ALA A 57 -11.40 -0.54 18.27
N THR A 58 -10.54 -0.43 19.30
CA THR A 58 -10.22 0.87 19.94
C THR A 58 -9.69 1.89 18.93
N ALA A 59 -8.76 1.48 18.03
CA ALA A 59 -8.24 2.38 17.01
C ALA A 59 -9.35 2.86 16.05
N PHE A 60 -10.28 1.97 15.68
CA PHE A 60 -11.42 2.36 14.84
C PHE A 60 -12.36 3.33 15.54
N ASP A 61 -12.65 3.12 16.83
CA ASP A 61 -13.47 4.04 17.61
C ASP A 61 -12.82 5.43 17.71
N GLN A 62 -11.50 5.48 17.91
CA GLN A 62 -10.73 6.73 18.00
C GLN A 62 -10.71 7.55 16.70
N ILE A 63 -10.83 6.92 15.54
CA ILE A 63 -10.96 7.63 14.26
C ILE A 63 -12.42 7.94 13.87
N GLY A 64 -13.36 7.87 14.82
CA GLY A 64 -14.76 8.16 14.63
C GLY A 64 -15.61 6.98 14.12
N GLY A 65 -15.11 5.75 14.24
CA GLY A 65 -15.78 4.52 13.83
C GLY A 65 -15.70 4.24 12.33
N ILE A 66 -15.91 2.98 11.96
CA ILE A 66 -15.87 2.54 10.56
C ILE A 66 -17.23 2.11 10.00
N GLN A 67 -18.29 2.07 10.83
CA GLN A 67 -19.60 1.58 10.42
C GLN A 67 -20.13 2.34 9.20
N LYS A 68 -20.18 3.66 9.25
CA LYS A 68 -20.66 4.50 8.12
C LYS A 68 -19.82 4.30 6.86
N LEU A 69 -18.55 3.94 7.01
CA LEU A 69 -17.65 3.68 5.89
C LEU A 69 -17.99 2.36 5.19
N VAL A 70 -18.28 1.29 5.95
CA VAL A 70 -18.30 -0.09 5.41
C VAL A 70 -19.68 -0.75 5.37
N GLN A 71 -20.69 -0.23 6.08
CA GLN A 71 -22.01 -0.86 6.19
C GLN A 71 -22.66 -1.07 4.81
N GLY A 72 -23.05 -2.31 4.53
CA GLY A 72 -23.69 -2.72 3.27
C GLY A 72 -22.76 -2.75 2.05
N LYS A 73 -21.45 -2.52 2.25
CA LYS A 73 -20.48 -2.35 1.16
C LYS A 73 -19.54 -3.56 1.01
N THR A 74 -18.94 -3.64 -0.17
CA THR A 74 -17.79 -4.52 -0.44
C THR A 74 -16.51 -3.79 -0.07
N VAL A 75 -15.75 -4.35 0.86
CA VAL A 75 -14.44 -3.83 1.29
C VAL A 75 -13.33 -4.65 0.63
N GLY A 76 -12.48 -4.02 -0.18
CA GLY A 76 -11.23 -4.60 -0.63
C GLY A 76 -10.16 -4.41 0.45
N LEU A 77 -9.59 -5.51 0.95
CA LEU A 77 -8.56 -5.51 1.97
C LEU A 77 -7.23 -5.95 1.34
N LYS A 78 -6.34 -5.00 1.05
CA LYS A 78 -5.00 -5.27 0.54
C LYS A 78 -4.06 -5.60 1.68
N LEU A 79 -3.43 -6.77 1.58
CA LEU A 79 -2.42 -7.23 2.55
C LEU A 79 -1.02 -6.76 2.14
N ASN A 80 -0.02 -7.08 2.95
CA ASN A 80 1.40 -6.87 2.67
C ASN A 80 2.16 -8.20 2.73
N LEU A 81 2.07 -9.00 1.65
CA LEU A 81 2.63 -10.35 1.55
C LEU A 81 3.77 -10.39 0.52
N THR A 82 4.80 -9.59 0.76
CA THR A 82 5.95 -9.52 -0.16
C THR A 82 6.85 -10.77 -0.08
N GLY A 83 7.51 -11.08 -1.19
CA GLY A 83 8.43 -12.21 -1.32
C GLY A 83 7.73 -13.57 -1.53
N ASN A 84 8.31 -14.41 -2.38
CA ASN A 84 7.80 -15.76 -2.66
C ASN A 84 8.03 -16.68 -1.44
N PRO A 85 6.99 -17.34 -0.86
CA PRO A 85 7.14 -18.19 0.32
C PRO A 85 7.95 -19.47 0.06
N ALA A 86 8.04 -19.94 -1.19
CA ALA A 86 8.89 -21.07 -1.55
C ALA A 86 10.39 -20.73 -1.43
N ARG A 87 10.75 -19.48 -1.71
CA ARG A 87 12.13 -18.98 -1.59
C ARG A 87 12.42 -18.40 -0.22
N PHE A 88 11.42 -17.77 0.39
CA PHE A 88 11.52 -17.08 1.68
C PHE A 88 10.39 -17.59 2.57
N PRO A 89 10.54 -18.78 3.19
CA PRO A 89 9.52 -19.35 4.06
C PRO A 89 9.21 -18.42 5.25
N LEU A 90 8.06 -18.65 5.86
CA LEU A 90 7.72 -17.97 7.11
C LEU A 90 8.73 -18.33 8.19
N THR A 91 9.14 -17.31 8.93
CA THR A 91 9.98 -17.48 10.11
C THR A 91 9.51 -16.53 11.21
N PRO A 92 9.30 -17.03 12.44
CA PRO A 92 8.93 -16.19 13.57
C PRO A 92 9.95 -15.09 13.87
N ASN A 93 11.21 -15.30 13.47
CA ASN A 93 12.29 -14.35 13.70
C ASN A 93 12.27 -13.14 12.78
N LEU A 94 11.53 -13.19 11.66
CA LEU A 94 11.44 -12.12 10.68
C LEU A 94 9.97 -11.82 10.30
N PRO A 95 9.20 -11.15 11.16
CA PRO A 95 7.77 -10.88 10.93
C PRO A 95 7.56 -9.69 9.97
N TYR A 96 8.07 -9.79 8.75
CA TYR A 96 8.04 -8.71 7.75
C TYR A 96 6.77 -8.69 6.89
N ARG A 97 5.92 -9.70 7.01
CA ARG A 97 4.63 -9.82 6.29
C ARG A 97 3.45 -9.56 7.21
N THR A 98 2.29 -9.28 6.62
CA THR A 98 1.01 -9.26 7.35
C THR A 98 0.82 -10.58 8.10
N ASN A 99 0.51 -10.51 9.39
CA ASN A 99 0.24 -11.67 10.23
C ASN A 99 -1.18 -12.21 9.96
N GLY A 100 -1.37 -13.53 9.95
CA GLY A 100 -2.67 -14.16 9.69
C GLY A 100 -3.76 -13.77 10.68
N ASP A 101 -3.41 -13.64 11.97
CA ASP A 101 -4.36 -13.20 12.99
C ASP A 101 -4.84 -11.76 12.76
N THR A 102 -3.97 -10.88 12.22
CA THR A 102 -4.39 -9.51 11.90
C THR A 102 -5.40 -9.51 10.76
N VAL A 103 -5.27 -10.42 9.79
CA VAL A 103 -6.24 -10.57 8.69
C VAL A 103 -7.59 -10.99 9.24
N ALA A 104 -7.65 -12.11 9.99
CA ALA A 104 -8.88 -12.64 10.54
C ALA A 104 -9.60 -11.62 11.46
N ASN A 105 -8.85 -10.96 12.33
CA ASN A 105 -9.40 -9.96 13.25
C ASN A 105 -9.89 -8.69 12.54
N THR A 106 -9.19 -8.27 11.46
CA THR A 106 -9.65 -7.14 10.65
C THR A 106 -10.96 -7.49 9.93
N VAL A 107 -11.04 -8.68 9.30
CA VAL A 107 -12.27 -9.16 8.64
C VAL A 107 -13.43 -9.24 9.63
N TYR A 108 -13.19 -9.76 10.84
CA TYR A 108 -14.21 -9.80 11.91
C TYR A 108 -14.75 -8.40 12.24
N LEU A 109 -13.89 -7.41 12.43
CA LEU A 109 -14.31 -6.05 12.78
C LEU A 109 -15.04 -5.36 11.61
N LEU A 110 -14.63 -5.60 10.37
CA LEU A 110 -15.34 -5.14 9.19
C LEU A 110 -16.74 -5.77 9.10
N ALA A 111 -16.86 -7.08 9.37
CA ALA A 111 -18.15 -7.78 9.43
C ALA A 111 -19.05 -7.22 10.53
N LYS A 112 -18.52 -7.01 11.75
CA LYS A 112 -19.23 -6.39 12.87
C LYS A 112 -19.71 -4.98 12.56
N ALA A 113 -18.96 -4.22 11.77
CA ALA A 113 -19.34 -2.90 11.30
C ALA A 113 -20.33 -2.95 10.12
N GLY A 114 -20.78 -4.14 9.72
CA GLY A 114 -21.83 -4.33 8.70
C GLY A 114 -21.32 -4.41 7.26
N ALA A 115 -20.04 -4.68 7.02
CA ALA A 115 -19.56 -4.94 5.67
C ALA A 115 -20.31 -6.14 5.05
N LYS A 116 -20.87 -5.94 3.86
CA LYS A 116 -21.59 -6.99 3.12
C LYS A 116 -20.65 -8.09 2.64
N ARG A 117 -19.41 -7.72 2.34
CA ARG A 117 -18.39 -8.58 1.78
C ARG A 117 -17.01 -8.01 2.07
N VAL A 118 -16.03 -8.87 2.35
CA VAL A 118 -14.62 -8.51 2.35
C VAL A 118 -13.93 -9.27 1.22
N ARG A 119 -13.20 -8.55 0.38
CA ARG A 119 -12.38 -9.09 -0.68
C ARG A 119 -10.93 -8.96 -0.27
N ILE A 120 -10.30 -10.08 0.06
CA ILE A 120 -8.87 -10.13 0.35
C ILE A 120 -8.12 -10.05 -0.97
N ILE A 121 -7.26 -9.05 -1.09
CA ILE A 121 -6.55 -8.75 -2.34
C ILE A 121 -5.05 -8.81 -2.09
N GLU A 122 -4.35 -9.60 -2.90
CA GLU A 122 -2.89 -9.59 -2.92
C GLU A 122 -2.36 -9.97 -4.29
N SER A 123 -1.13 -9.57 -4.58
CA SER A 123 -0.43 -9.91 -5.80
C SER A 123 0.73 -10.84 -5.48
N PHE A 124 0.52 -12.12 -5.67
CA PHE A 124 1.51 -13.15 -5.40
C PHE A 124 2.43 -13.40 -6.60
N PHE A 125 3.64 -13.85 -6.34
CA PHE A 125 4.54 -14.28 -7.40
C PHE A 125 4.08 -15.55 -8.14
N PRO A 126 3.55 -16.59 -7.50
CA PRO A 126 2.78 -17.59 -8.25
C PRO A 126 1.45 -16.98 -8.70
N ALA A 127 1.24 -16.89 -10.00
CA ALA A 127 -0.02 -16.42 -10.58
C ALA A 127 -1.05 -17.54 -10.53
N THR A 128 -1.50 -17.94 -9.34
CA THR A 128 -2.44 -19.04 -9.11
C THR A 128 -3.63 -18.60 -8.29
N GLU A 129 -4.78 -19.21 -8.52
CA GLU A 129 -6.00 -19.07 -7.72
C GLU A 129 -6.08 -20.10 -6.59
N ASP A 130 -5.04 -20.91 -6.39
CA ASP A 130 -4.98 -21.91 -5.32
C ASP A 130 -5.00 -21.24 -3.94
N LEU A 131 -6.04 -21.53 -3.16
CA LEU A 131 -6.19 -21.05 -1.79
C LEU A 131 -5.11 -21.58 -0.84
N GLY A 132 -4.49 -22.71 -1.16
CA GLY A 132 -3.35 -23.26 -0.41
C GLY A 132 -2.13 -22.32 -0.42
N LEU A 133 -2.03 -21.41 -1.39
CA LEU A 133 -0.99 -20.39 -1.40
C LEU A 133 -1.09 -19.43 -0.21
N TRP A 134 -2.30 -19.05 0.19
CA TRP A 134 -2.53 -18.18 1.33
C TRP A 134 -2.02 -18.80 2.64
N ALA A 135 -2.21 -20.12 2.81
CA ALA A 135 -1.67 -20.84 3.96
C ALA A 135 -0.13 -20.81 4.01
N ARG A 136 0.55 -20.79 2.86
CA ARG A 136 2.02 -20.64 2.80
C ARG A 136 2.49 -19.27 3.26
N TYR A 137 1.60 -18.27 3.24
CA TYR A 137 1.84 -16.94 3.82
C TYR A 137 1.38 -16.85 5.28
N GLY A 138 0.95 -17.95 5.91
CA GLY A 138 0.53 -18.01 7.31
C GLY A 138 -0.90 -17.53 7.55
N ILE A 139 -1.76 -17.56 6.52
CA ILE A 139 -3.15 -17.14 6.62
C ILE A 139 -4.04 -18.38 6.65
N ASP A 140 -4.78 -18.56 7.74
CA ASP A 140 -5.81 -19.58 7.83
C ASP A 140 -7.08 -19.12 7.09
N VAL A 141 -7.22 -19.63 5.85
CA VAL A 141 -8.35 -19.30 4.97
C VAL A 141 -9.70 -19.68 5.62
N ASN A 142 -9.76 -20.81 6.32
CA ASN A 142 -10.99 -21.28 6.96
C ASN A 142 -11.37 -20.38 8.13
N ALA A 143 -10.41 -20.02 8.97
CA ALA A 143 -10.63 -19.08 10.05
C ALA A 143 -11.15 -17.73 9.54
N VAL A 144 -10.52 -17.17 8.48
CA VAL A 144 -10.93 -15.90 7.89
C VAL A 144 -12.33 -16.00 7.26
N ASN A 145 -12.65 -17.07 6.55
CA ASN A 145 -13.99 -17.29 5.95
C ASN A 145 -15.11 -17.33 6.98
N ASN A 146 -14.81 -17.71 8.23
CA ASN A 146 -15.76 -17.82 9.33
C ASN A 146 -15.90 -16.54 10.15
N MET A 147 -15.38 -15.38 9.71
CA MET A 147 -15.41 -14.12 10.46
C MET A 147 -16.72 -13.31 10.33
N GLY A 148 -17.81 -13.91 9.84
CA GLY A 148 -19.17 -13.35 9.89
C GLY A 148 -19.56 -12.46 8.71
N THR A 149 -18.83 -12.51 7.62
CA THR A 149 -19.20 -11.91 6.33
C THR A 149 -18.72 -12.78 5.17
N LYS A 150 -19.25 -12.56 3.98
CA LYS A 150 -18.72 -13.22 2.78
C LYS A 150 -17.30 -12.75 2.50
N VAL A 151 -16.37 -13.70 2.30
CA VAL A 151 -14.98 -13.42 1.95
C VAL A 151 -14.70 -13.92 0.52
N ASP A 152 -14.13 -13.04 -0.31
CA ASP A 152 -13.56 -13.42 -1.60
C ASP A 152 -12.03 -13.31 -1.51
N TRP A 153 -11.32 -14.19 -2.21
CA TRP A 153 -9.86 -14.22 -2.28
C TRP A 153 -9.42 -13.91 -3.70
N GLU A 154 -8.57 -12.89 -3.86
CA GLU A 154 -8.17 -12.40 -5.18
C GLU A 154 -6.65 -12.32 -5.31
N ASN A 155 -6.09 -13.15 -6.20
CA ASN A 155 -4.73 -12.96 -6.67
C ASN A 155 -4.75 -12.03 -7.88
N VAL A 156 -4.30 -10.81 -7.70
CA VAL A 156 -4.35 -9.75 -8.73
C VAL A 156 -3.03 -9.58 -9.50
N GLN A 157 -2.19 -10.61 -9.47
CA GLN A 157 -0.95 -10.66 -10.24
C GLN A 157 -1.22 -10.51 -11.74
N ASN A 158 -2.30 -11.13 -12.22
CA ASN A 158 -2.82 -11.08 -13.57
C ASN A 158 -4.33 -10.77 -13.55
N LEU A 159 -5.06 -11.15 -14.61
CA LEU A 159 -6.52 -10.98 -14.69
C LEU A 159 -7.29 -11.81 -13.67
N GLY A 160 -6.77 -12.96 -13.24
CA GLY A 160 -7.52 -13.89 -12.40
C GLY A 160 -8.82 -14.33 -13.08
N LYS A 161 -9.93 -14.17 -12.38
CA LYS A 161 -11.27 -14.49 -12.92
C LYS A 161 -11.90 -13.39 -13.80
N TYR A 162 -11.24 -12.26 -13.94
CA TYR A 162 -11.75 -11.13 -14.71
C TYR A 162 -11.29 -11.20 -16.18
N LYS A 163 -12.01 -10.48 -17.07
CA LYS A 163 -11.77 -10.52 -18.51
C LYS A 163 -10.87 -9.40 -19.01
N GLN A 164 -10.73 -8.33 -18.23
CA GLN A 164 -9.98 -7.14 -18.63
C GLN A 164 -9.45 -6.38 -17.43
N TYR A 165 -8.38 -5.64 -17.63
CA TYR A 165 -7.90 -4.62 -16.70
C TYR A 165 -8.69 -3.34 -16.86
N VAL A 166 -8.81 -2.59 -15.76
CA VAL A 166 -9.50 -1.30 -15.76
C VAL A 166 -8.47 -0.19 -15.80
N ARG A 167 -8.56 0.67 -16.82
CA ARG A 167 -7.73 1.85 -16.96
C ARG A 167 -8.25 2.97 -16.06
N LEU A 168 -7.41 3.45 -15.14
CA LEU A 168 -7.71 4.53 -14.21
C LEU A 168 -6.73 5.69 -14.44
N LYS A 169 -7.28 6.88 -14.70
CA LYS A 169 -6.49 8.10 -14.89
C LYS A 169 -6.01 8.64 -13.56
N VAL A 170 -4.78 9.13 -13.53
CA VAL A 170 -4.25 9.86 -12.37
C VAL A 170 -4.93 11.23 -12.31
N PRO A 171 -5.56 11.63 -11.19
CA PRO A 171 -6.38 12.84 -11.12
C PRO A 171 -5.66 14.13 -11.48
N TRP A 172 -4.36 14.23 -11.16
CA TRP A 172 -3.51 15.41 -11.46
C TRP A 172 -2.68 15.27 -12.74
N GLY A 173 -2.94 14.26 -13.56
CA GLY A 173 -2.21 13.99 -14.80
C GLY A 173 -1.04 13.01 -14.66
N GLY A 174 -0.61 12.72 -13.43
CA GLY A 174 0.42 11.75 -13.11
C GLY A 174 1.83 12.31 -12.97
N TYR A 175 2.66 11.60 -12.23
CA TYR A 175 4.10 11.82 -12.15
C TYR A 175 4.88 10.99 -13.16
N MET A 176 4.48 9.73 -13.37
CA MET A 176 5.19 8.80 -14.27
C MET A 176 4.33 8.38 -15.44
N TYR A 177 3.04 8.11 -15.21
CA TYR A 177 2.10 7.70 -16.23
C TYR A 177 0.79 8.49 -16.07
N PRO A 178 0.08 8.81 -17.16
CA PRO A 178 -1.19 9.55 -17.07
C PRO A 178 -2.32 8.67 -16.55
N ALA A 179 -2.14 7.36 -16.63
CA ALA A 179 -3.09 6.36 -16.15
C ALA A 179 -2.38 5.04 -15.86
N TYR A 180 -3.03 4.21 -15.06
CA TYR A 180 -2.60 2.83 -14.77
C TYR A 180 -3.76 1.87 -15.00
N TYR A 181 -3.41 0.62 -15.29
CA TYR A 181 -4.36 -0.47 -15.44
C TYR A 181 -4.31 -1.34 -14.18
N LEU A 182 -5.44 -1.49 -13.53
CA LEU A 182 -5.58 -2.35 -12.35
C LEU A 182 -6.48 -3.54 -12.66
N ASN A 183 -6.29 -4.62 -11.89
CA ASN A 183 -7.26 -5.71 -11.88
C ASN A 183 -8.61 -5.18 -11.38
N GLN A 184 -9.70 -5.65 -11.98
CA GLN A 184 -11.05 -5.18 -11.68
C GLN A 184 -11.44 -5.39 -10.21
N ALA A 185 -10.80 -6.34 -9.51
CA ALA A 185 -11.00 -6.56 -8.08
C ALA A 185 -10.85 -5.27 -7.24
N PHE A 186 -9.94 -4.38 -7.61
CA PHE A 186 -9.75 -3.09 -6.93
C PHE A 186 -10.86 -2.10 -7.21
N VAL A 187 -11.44 -2.16 -8.41
CA VAL A 187 -12.44 -1.18 -8.87
C VAL A 187 -13.83 -1.55 -8.36
N ASP A 188 -14.13 -2.85 -8.26
CA ASP A 188 -15.42 -3.37 -7.80
C ASP A 188 -15.59 -3.34 -6.28
N CYS A 189 -14.66 -2.74 -5.56
CA CYS A 189 -14.79 -2.50 -4.12
C CYS A 189 -15.34 -1.09 -3.87
N ASP A 190 -16.33 -1.00 -2.96
CA ASP A 190 -16.87 0.29 -2.53
C ASP A 190 -15.90 1.03 -1.60
N VAL A 191 -15.15 0.28 -0.81
CA VAL A 191 -14.13 0.74 0.14
C VAL A 191 -12.84 0.00 -0.11
N TYR A 192 -11.72 0.72 -0.09
CA TYR A 192 -10.40 0.12 -0.20
C TYR A 192 -9.60 0.32 1.08
N ALA A 193 -9.25 -0.78 1.73
CA ALA A 193 -8.49 -0.80 2.97
C ALA A 193 -7.09 -1.40 2.74
N SER A 194 -6.07 -0.77 3.32
CA SER A 194 -4.68 -1.25 3.31
C SER A 194 -4.29 -1.76 4.69
N LEU A 195 -3.98 -3.06 4.80
CA LEU A 195 -3.43 -3.68 6.00
C LEU A 195 -1.93 -3.93 5.78
N SER A 196 -1.13 -2.99 6.21
CA SER A 196 0.30 -2.90 5.95
C SER A 196 1.15 -3.16 7.21
N LYS A 197 2.48 -3.13 7.06
CA LYS A 197 3.46 -3.33 8.15
C LYS A 197 4.24 -2.05 8.42
N LEU A 198 4.50 -1.78 9.69
CA LEU A 198 5.38 -0.69 10.15
C LEU A 198 6.84 -1.12 9.96
N LYS A 199 7.45 -0.88 8.81
CA LYS A 199 8.82 -1.31 8.52
C LYS A 199 9.55 -0.42 7.51
N ASN A 200 10.88 -0.50 7.52
CA ASN A 200 11.71 0.14 6.50
C ASN A 200 11.49 -0.49 5.10
N HIS A 201 11.91 0.25 4.09
CA HIS A 201 11.96 -0.22 2.71
C HIS A 201 13.20 0.32 2.01
N TRP A 202 13.95 -0.53 1.32
CA TRP A 202 15.24 -0.21 0.73
C TRP A 202 15.19 0.93 -0.31
N ILE A 203 14.17 0.96 -1.16
CA ILE A 203 14.01 2.02 -2.16
C ILE A 203 13.12 3.16 -1.63
N ALA A 204 11.99 2.84 -1.02
CA ALA A 204 10.95 3.81 -0.67
C ALA A 204 11.08 4.38 0.75
N GLY A 205 12.15 4.06 1.48
CA GLY A 205 12.38 4.47 2.86
C GLY A 205 11.52 3.68 3.86
N VAL A 206 10.21 3.69 3.68
CA VAL A 206 9.25 2.95 4.52
C VAL A 206 8.24 2.18 3.66
N THR A 207 7.66 1.13 4.23
CA THR A 207 6.59 0.34 3.58
C THR A 207 5.23 0.98 3.82
N MET A 208 4.66 0.81 4.95
CA MET A 208 3.36 1.30 5.43
C MET A 208 2.25 1.33 4.36
N SER A 209 1.30 2.25 4.47
CA SER A 209 0.07 2.22 3.66
C SER A 209 0.28 2.62 2.21
N MET A 210 1.09 3.64 1.94
CA MET A 210 1.33 4.08 0.57
C MET A 210 2.10 3.04 -0.24
N LYS A 211 3.25 2.55 0.29
CA LYS A 211 4.08 1.58 -0.45
C LYS A 211 3.38 0.24 -0.64
N ASN A 212 2.42 -0.12 0.23
CA ASN A 212 1.62 -1.33 0.08
C ASN A 212 0.86 -1.36 -1.26
N ASN A 213 0.44 -0.19 -1.78
CA ASN A 213 -0.28 -0.05 -3.05
C ASN A 213 0.59 -0.36 -4.28
N PHE A 214 1.92 -0.42 -4.15
CA PHE A 214 2.76 -0.80 -5.29
C PHE A 214 2.40 -2.18 -5.86
N GLY A 215 1.85 -3.06 -5.03
CA GLY A 215 1.34 -4.36 -5.41
C GLY A 215 0.02 -4.34 -6.21
N ASP A 216 -0.60 -3.18 -6.42
CA ASP A 216 -1.90 -3.08 -7.09
C ASP A 216 -1.79 -3.23 -8.61
N THR A 217 -0.62 -2.91 -9.19
CA THR A 217 -0.39 -3.05 -10.63
C THR A 217 -0.09 -4.50 -11.00
N PRO A 218 -0.75 -5.06 -12.04
CA PRO A 218 -0.54 -6.44 -12.47
C PRO A 218 0.83 -6.65 -13.11
N CYS A 219 1.48 -7.76 -12.79
CA CYS A 219 2.79 -8.09 -13.35
C CYS A 219 2.73 -8.43 -14.85
N SER A 220 1.63 -8.94 -15.35
CA SER A 220 1.43 -9.20 -16.78
C SER A 220 1.51 -7.92 -17.64
N LEU A 221 1.15 -6.76 -17.08
CA LEU A 221 1.27 -5.47 -17.78
C LEU A 221 2.54 -4.69 -17.40
N TYR A 222 2.98 -4.80 -16.16
CA TYR A 222 4.07 -3.98 -15.61
C TYR A 222 5.29 -4.79 -15.16
N GLY A 223 5.32 -6.09 -15.48
CA GLY A 223 6.45 -6.97 -15.24
C GLY A 223 7.44 -7.04 -16.41
N GLY A 224 8.54 -7.75 -16.22
CA GLY A 224 9.61 -7.89 -17.21
C GLY A 224 9.26 -8.73 -18.44
N ASP A 225 8.29 -9.62 -18.32
CA ASP A 225 7.76 -10.46 -19.41
C ASP A 225 6.25 -10.25 -19.52
N CYS A 226 5.90 -9.17 -20.17
CA CYS A 226 4.52 -8.77 -20.38
C CYS A 226 3.90 -9.55 -21.55
N GLY A 227 3.88 -10.85 -21.53
CA GLY A 227 3.45 -11.65 -22.67
C GLY A 227 2.12 -12.36 -22.52
N SER A 228 1.65 -12.55 -21.29
CA SER A 228 0.50 -13.42 -21.05
C SER A 228 -0.28 -13.00 -19.80
N ASP A 229 -1.58 -12.91 -19.93
CA ASP A 229 -2.52 -12.71 -18.84
C ASP A 229 -2.95 -14.03 -18.17
N GLY A 230 -2.33 -15.15 -18.55
CA GLY A 230 -2.62 -16.47 -17.97
C GLY A 230 -2.16 -16.56 -16.52
N ASN A 231 -3.02 -17.08 -15.65
CA ASN A 231 -2.69 -17.31 -14.24
C ASN A 231 -1.58 -18.34 -14.04
N GLU A 232 -1.28 -19.15 -15.05
CA GLU A 232 -0.31 -20.23 -15.03
C GLU A 232 1.12 -19.78 -15.33
N HIS A 233 1.28 -18.60 -15.90
CA HIS A 233 2.60 -18.10 -16.25
C HIS A 233 3.27 -17.39 -15.08
N PRO A 234 4.49 -17.81 -14.71
CA PRO A 234 5.28 -17.06 -13.74
C PRO A 234 5.60 -15.69 -14.31
N THR A 235 4.95 -14.68 -13.80
CA THR A 235 5.26 -13.30 -14.16
C THR A 235 6.54 -12.89 -13.50
N LYS A 236 7.38 -12.14 -14.21
CA LYS A 236 8.56 -11.51 -13.61
C LYS A 236 8.15 -10.29 -12.77
N GLU A 237 9.04 -9.94 -11.86
CA GLU A 237 8.86 -8.78 -10.99
C GLU A 237 8.59 -7.50 -11.78
N ARG A 238 7.90 -6.54 -11.18
CA ARG A 238 7.63 -5.19 -11.73
C ARG A 238 8.89 -4.35 -11.92
N GLY A 239 10.05 -4.85 -11.51
CA GLY A 239 11.32 -4.15 -11.53
C GLY A 239 11.69 -3.57 -12.90
N PRO A 240 11.71 -4.36 -14.00
CA PRO A 240 12.13 -3.87 -15.31
C PRO A 240 11.28 -2.72 -15.85
N VAL A 241 9.96 -2.75 -15.68
CA VAL A 241 9.06 -1.68 -16.15
C VAL A 241 8.97 -0.57 -15.11
N LEU A 242 8.48 -0.84 -13.92
CA LEU A 242 8.16 0.21 -12.94
C LEU A 242 9.39 0.72 -12.19
N HIS A 243 10.25 -0.17 -11.66
CA HIS A 243 11.39 0.30 -10.87
C HIS A 243 12.46 0.97 -11.74
N GLN A 244 12.80 0.36 -12.88
CA GLN A 244 13.95 0.77 -13.66
C GLN A 244 13.58 1.46 -14.98
N GLY A 245 12.37 1.24 -15.52
CA GLY A 245 11.97 1.74 -16.82
C GLY A 245 12.82 1.22 -17.97
N LYS A 246 13.47 0.06 -17.80
CA LYS A 246 14.32 -0.57 -18.82
C LYS A 246 13.51 -1.28 -19.91
N THR A 247 12.32 -1.72 -19.56
CA THR A 247 11.37 -2.38 -20.45
C THR A 247 10.13 -1.51 -20.56
N LYS A 248 9.63 -1.31 -21.75
CA LYS A 248 8.36 -0.61 -22.00
C LYS A 248 7.19 -1.51 -21.59
N ALA A 249 6.11 -0.89 -21.14
CA ALA A 249 4.84 -1.58 -20.98
C ALA A 249 4.32 -2.10 -22.34
N PRO A 250 3.43 -3.13 -22.37
CA PRO A 250 2.89 -3.70 -23.60
C PRO A 250 2.16 -2.65 -24.46
N LYS A 251 2.01 -2.96 -25.75
CA LYS A 251 1.18 -2.14 -26.64
C LYS A 251 -0.25 -2.01 -26.09
N GLY A 252 -0.75 -0.79 -26.02
CA GLY A 252 -2.08 -0.49 -25.49
C GLY A 252 -2.09 -0.04 -24.02
N VAL A 253 -0.99 -0.19 -23.30
CA VAL A 253 -0.78 0.44 -21.99
C VAL A 253 -0.19 1.83 -22.18
N ASP A 254 -0.61 2.78 -21.35
CA ASP A 254 -0.14 4.17 -21.47
C ASP A 254 1.39 4.27 -21.39
N ALA A 255 1.96 5.12 -22.22
CA ALA A 255 3.38 5.43 -22.21
C ALA A 255 3.73 6.33 -21.00
N GLU A 256 5.01 6.33 -20.65
CA GLU A 256 5.55 7.26 -19.66
C GLU A 256 5.36 8.72 -20.13
N LEU A 257 5.01 9.60 -19.17
CA LEU A 257 4.90 11.04 -19.41
C LEU A 257 6.24 11.68 -19.78
N HIS A 258 7.31 11.18 -19.17
CA HIS A 258 8.67 11.70 -19.32
C HIS A 258 9.64 10.56 -19.65
N PRO A 259 9.75 10.17 -20.95
CA PRO A 259 10.62 9.05 -21.37
C PRO A 259 12.09 9.23 -21.01
N ASP A 260 12.55 10.48 -20.89
CA ASP A 260 13.94 10.83 -20.54
C ASP A 260 14.17 10.91 -19.02
N SER A 261 13.15 10.62 -18.21
CA SER A 261 13.28 10.61 -16.74
C SER A 261 14.34 9.60 -16.27
N PRO A 262 14.94 9.84 -15.09
CA PRO A 262 15.94 8.93 -14.54
C PRO A 262 15.47 7.48 -14.46
N ARG A 263 16.30 6.54 -14.92
CA ARG A 263 16.05 5.09 -14.84
C ARG A 263 16.47 4.53 -13.47
N ASP A 264 16.39 5.35 -12.47
CA ASP A 264 16.70 5.07 -11.08
C ASP A 264 15.44 4.68 -10.30
N PRO A 265 15.41 3.53 -9.62
CA PRO A 265 14.28 3.12 -8.79
C PRO A 265 13.90 4.14 -7.71
N GLY A 266 14.90 4.83 -7.14
CA GLY A 266 14.67 5.84 -6.10
C GLY A 266 13.95 7.10 -6.62
N TYR A 267 14.02 7.40 -7.90
CA TYR A 267 13.24 8.44 -8.55
C TYR A 267 11.83 7.93 -8.94
N ARG A 268 11.77 6.75 -9.55
CA ARG A 268 10.56 6.23 -10.19
C ARG A 268 9.53 5.71 -9.19
N VAL A 269 9.96 4.84 -8.27
CA VAL A 269 9.05 4.17 -7.33
C VAL A 269 8.24 5.14 -6.49
N PRO A 270 8.82 6.18 -5.85
CA PRO A 270 8.05 7.15 -5.07
C PRO A 270 6.97 7.88 -5.88
N ARG A 271 7.24 8.21 -7.14
CA ARG A 271 6.29 8.88 -8.06
C ARG A 271 5.15 7.94 -8.45
N ILE A 272 5.48 6.70 -8.78
CA ILE A 272 4.47 5.65 -9.10
C ILE A 272 3.57 5.40 -7.89
N LEU A 273 4.11 5.38 -6.67
CA LEU A 273 3.32 5.21 -5.46
C LEU A 273 2.25 6.29 -5.30
N VAL A 274 2.64 7.53 -5.54
CA VAL A 274 1.70 8.66 -5.45
C VAL A 274 0.63 8.55 -6.53
N ASP A 275 1.01 8.27 -7.77
CA ASP A 275 0.08 8.03 -8.87
C ASP A 275 -0.93 6.91 -8.52
N GLN A 276 -0.45 5.79 -7.95
CA GLN A 276 -1.30 4.66 -7.57
C GLN A 276 -2.29 5.01 -6.45
N VAL A 277 -1.86 5.75 -5.43
CA VAL A 277 -2.76 6.25 -4.39
C VAL A 277 -3.81 7.18 -4.98
N GLY A 278 -3.47 7.95 -6.01
CA GLY A 278 -4.42 8.82 -6.71
C GLY A 278 -5.48 8.06 -7.49
N ILE A 279 -5.09 7.02 -8.23
CA ILE A 279 -6.04 6.25 -9.05
C ILE A 279 -6.95 5.35 -8.23
N ARG A 280 -6.49 4.87 -7.07
CA ARG A 280 -7.29 4.08 -6.12
C ARG A 280 -6.98 4.52 -4.69
N PRO A 281 -7.65 5.59 -4.22
CA PRO A 281 -7.44 6.09 -2.87
C PRO A 281 -7.71 5.02 -1.80
N VAL A 282 -6.87 5.02 -0.77
CA VAL A 282 -7.06 4.17 0.42
C VAL A 282 -8.04 4.87 1.35
N ASP A 283 -9.21 4.24 1.59
CA ASP A 283 -10.27 4.76 2.45
C ASP A 283 -10.02 4.45 3.93
N LEU A 284 -9.27 3.37 4.21
CA LEU A 284 -8.91 2.93 5.55
C LEU A 284 -7.49 2.35 5.55
N ALA A 285 -6.57 3.01 6.20
CA ALA A 285 -5.20 2.58 6.39
C ALA A 285 -5.02 1.97 7.79
N ILE A 286 -4.46 0.76 7.85
CA ILE A 286 -4.14 0.03 9.08
C ILE A 286 -2.69 -0.39 8.98
N VAL A 287 -1.87 0.02 9.92
CA VAL A 287 -0.44 -0.32 10.00
C VAL A 287 -0.22 -1.20 11.22
N ASP A 288 0.13 -2.45 10.96
CA ASP A 288 0.53 -3.42 11.98
C ASP A 288 1.99 -3.19 12.37
N GLY A 289 2.20 -2.68 13.56
CA GLY A 289 3.47 -2.53 14.24
C GLY A 289 3.54 -3.35 15.53
N VAL A 290 2.76 -4.44 15.66
CA VAL A 290 2.85 -5.35 16.84
C VAL A 290 4.22 -6.00 16.84
N GLU A 291 4.55 -6.70 15.78
CA GLU A 291 5.88 -7.23 15.49
C GLU A 291 6.26 -6.91 14.06
N THR A 292 7.52 -6.59 13.82
CA THR A 292 8.00 -6.19 12.49
C THR A 292 9.50 -6.39 12.35
N VAL A 293 10.09 -5.81 11.30
CA VAL A 293 11.53 -5.77 11.06
C VAL A 293 12.01 -4.35 10.79
N ARG A 294 13.26 -4.06 11.15
CA ARG A 294 14.00 -2.89 10.67
C ARG A 294 15.13 -3.30 9.74
N GLY A 295 15.75 -2.33 9.07
CA GLY A 295 16.87 -2.54 8.14
C GLY A 295 16.45 -2.89 6.72
N GLY A 296 15.15 -3.04 6.43
CA GLY A 296 14.62 -3.29 5.09
C GLY A 296 13.25 -3.94 5.10
N GLU A 297 12.78 -4.36 3.93
CA GLU A 297 11.42 -4.87 3.73
C GLU A 297 11.32 -6.40 3.70
N GLY A 298 12.44 -7.12 3.63
CA GLY A 298 12.39 -8.58 3.54
C GLY A 298 13.76 -9.25 3.48
N PRO A 299 13.81 -10.60 3.60
CA PRO A 299 15.03 -11.38 3.83
C PRO A 299 16.01 -11.45 2.64
N TRP A 300 15.71 -10.82 1.54
CA TRP A 300 16.66 -10.59 0.44
C TRP A 300 17.65 -9.45 0.72
N LEU A 301 17.45 -8.73 1.83
CA LEU A 301 18.36 -7.73 2.35
C LEU A 301 19.09 -8.30 3.57
N PRO A 302 20.43 -8.17 3.65
CA PRO A 302 21.17 -8.52 4.85
C PRO A 302 20.90 -7.49 5.96
N GLY A 303 21.04 -7.93 7.21
CA GLY A 303 20.94 -7.03 8.36
C GLY A 303 19.50 -6.68 8.77
N LEU A 304 18.51 -7.48 8.39
CA LEU A 304 17.18 -7.38 8.97
C LEU A 304 17.20 -7.78 10.44
N GLU A 305 16.58 -6.96 11.27
CA GLU A 305 16.41 -7.22 12.69
C GLU A 305 14.93 -7.21 13.05
N ARG A 306 14.51 -8.18 13.89
CA ARG A 306 13.16 -8.21 14.46
C ARG A 306 12.95 -7.03 15.40
N MET A 307 11.78 -6.42 15.31
CA MET A 307 11.31 -5.34 16.16
C MET A 307 9.94 -5.65 16.73
N THR A 308 9.69 -5.16 17.94
CA THR A 308 8.40 -5.29 18.63
C THR A 308 7.89 -3.92 19.07
N PRO A 309 7.51 -3.02 18.16
CA PRO A 309 6.99 -1.71 18.50
C PRO A 309 5.76 -1.78 19.41
N GLY A 310 4.95 -2.83 19.24
CA GLY A 310 3.76 -3.06 20.07
C GLY A 310 2.69 -1.99 19.83
N VAL A 311 2.47 -1.56 18.60
CA VAL A 311 1.48 -0.53 18.25
C VAL A 311 0.66 -0.92 17.02
N ILE A 312 -0.56 -0.39 16.96
CA ILE A 312 -1.39 -0.31 15.75
C ILE A 312 -1.57 1.17 15.44
N ILE A 313 -1.43 1.54 14.17
CA ILE A 313 -1.71 2.89 13.68
C ILE A 313 -2.83 2.78 12.65
N ALA A 314 -3.88 3.58 12.79
CA ALA A 314 -5.01 3.55 11.85
C ALA A 314 -5.54 4.95 11.55
N GLY A 315 -6.08 5.13 10.34
CA GLY A 315 -6.67 6.40 9.91
C GLY A 315 -7.30 6.28 8.53
N ARG A 316 -7.90 7.37 8.07
CA ARG A 316 -8.63 7.41 6.81
C ARG A 316 -7.88 8.07 5.65
N ASN A 317 -6.68 8.56 5.92
CA ASN A 317 -5.80 9.11 4.89
C ASN A 317 -4.43 8.42 4.98
N PRO A 318 -3.99 7.70 3.93
CA PRO A 318 -2.76 6.90 3.99
C PRO A 318 -1.50 7.76 4.16
N VAL A 319 -1.48 8.98 3.63
CA VAL A 319 -0.34 9.91 3.77
C VAL A 319 -0.20 10.37 5.22
N CYS A 320 -1.33 10.75 5.86
CA CYS A 320 -1.33 11.15 7.27
C CYS A 320 -0.95 9.99 8.20
N VAL A 321 -1.47 8.78 7.93
CA VAL A 321 -1.11 7.56 8.68
C VAL A 321 0.37 7.25 8.55
N ASP A 322 0.92 7.32 7.35
CA ASP A 322 2.33 7.06 7.10
C ASP A 322 3.22 8.17 7.68
N THR A 323 2.76 9.43 7.69
CA THR A 323 3.42 10.56 8.37
C THR A 323 3.56 10.31 9.87
N VAL A 324 2.47 9.88 10.52
CA VAL A 324 2.48 9.53 11.95
C VAL A 324 3.33 8.27 12.18
N GLY A 325 3.22 7.27 11.33
CA GLY A 325 4.04 6.07 11.37
C GLY A 325 5.54 6.36 11.32
N MET A 326 5.96 7.28 10.45
CA MET A 326 7.36 7.73 10.39
C MET A 326 7.81 8.38 11.68
N ALA A 327 6.99 9.23 12.29
CA ALA A 327 7.31 9.86 13.58
C ALA A 327 7.42 8.82 14.72
N VAL A 328 6.55 7.81 14.71
CA VAL A 328 6.64 6.65 15.63
C VAL A 328 7.94 5.87 15.41
N MET A 329 8.39 5.72 14.16
CA MET A 329 9.67 5.08 13.81
C MET A 329 10.90 5.96 14.06
N SER A 330 10.76 7.13 14.66
CA SER A 330 11.81 8.13 14.93
C SER A 330 12.34 8.84 13.67
N TYR A 331 11.57 8.88 12.59
CA TYR A 331 11.92 9.58 11.35
C TYR A 331 11.13 10.88 11.16
N SER A 332 11.70 11.80 10.38
CA SER A 332 10.99 12.99 9.90
C SER A 332 10.22 12.67 8.62
N ALA A 333 8.92 12.93 8.58
CA ALA A 333 8.13 12.83 7.35
C ALA A 333 8.54 13.87 6.28
N LYS A 334 9.32 14.89 6.68
CA LYS A 334 9.86 15.93 5.79
C LYS A 334 11.30 15.65 5.32
N ALA A 335 11.88 14.47 5.69
CA ALA A 335 13.23 14.11 5.28
C ALA A 335 13.37 14.06 3.75
N ASP A 336 14.49 14.54 3.24
CA ASP A 336 14.81 14.50 1.82
C ASP A 336 15.57 13.21 1.45
N ARG A 337 15.65 12.93 0.14
CA ARG A 337 16.49 11.88 -0.38
C ARG A 337 17.94 12.07 0.09
N GLY A 338 18.60 10.99 0.46
CA GLY A 338 19.93 10.99 1.09
C GLY A 338 19.90 11.06 2.61
N SER A 339 18.72 11.31 3.22
CA SER A 339 18.52 11.32 4.67
C SER A 339 17.66 10.13 5.11
N SER A 340 17.87 9.63 6.35
CA SER A 340 17.02 8.55 6.89
C SER A 340 15.54 8.93 6.92
N PRO A 341 14.63 7.99 6.52
CA PRO A 341 14.88 6.67 5.97
C PRO A 341 15.02 6.66 4.43
N PHE A 342 14.93 7.82 3.75
CA PHE A 342 14.93 7.97 2.28
C PHE A 342 16.36 8.01 1.71
N VAL A 343 17.21 7.10 2.17
CA VAL A 343 18.63 7.08 1.78
C VAL A 343 18.81 6.93 0.27
N ARG A 344 17.94 6.16 -0.38
CA ARG A 344 18.07 5.79 -1.80
C ARG A 344 16.98 6.38 -2.70
N GLY A 345 15.85 6.74 -2.16
CA GLY A 345 14.71 7.21 -2.95
C GLY A 345 14.15 8.54 -2.47
N ASP A 346 13.41 9.19 -3.37
CA ASP A 346 12.69 10.40 -3.03
C ASP A 346 11.59 10.11 -2.00
N ASN A 347 11.19 11.13 -1.26
CA ASN A 347 10.15 11.02 -0.25
C ASN A 347 8.76 11.06 -0.90
N SER A 348 8.08 9.91 -0.97
CA SER A 348 6.74 9.80 -1.53
C SER A 348 5.68 10.59 -0.76
N LEU A 349 5.86 10.80 0.56
CA LEU A 349 4.93 11.61 1.36
C LEU A 349 4.98 13.09 0.96
N LYS A 350 6.17 13.63 0.70
CA LYS A 350 6.33 15.00 0.19
C LYS A 350 5.73 15.16 -1.22
N LEU A 351 5.91 14.17 -2.08
CA LEU A 351 5.29 14.15 -3.41
C LEU A 351 3.76 14.08 -3.32
N ALA A 352 3.22 13.29 -2.39
CA ALA A 352 1.79 13.19 -2.13
C ALA A 352 1.20 14.50 -1.58
N GLU A 353 1.91 15.16 -0.66
CA GLU A 353 1.52 16.48 -0.15
C GLU A 353 1.53 17.54 -1.26
N ALA A 354 2.49 17.48 -2.17
CA ALA A 354 2.58 18.44 -3.29
C ALA A 354 1.38 18.37 -4.24
N VAL A 355 0.73 17.20 -4.38
CA VAL A 355 -0.50 17.02 -5.18
C VAL A 355 -1.78 17.06 -4.33
N GLY A 356 -1.68 17.37 -3.04
CA GLY A 356 -2.83 17.66 -2.18
C GLY A 356 -3.56 16.43 -1.63
N ILE A 357 -2.99 15.21 -1.66
CA ILE A 357 -3.66 14.00 -1.20
C ILE A 357 -3.36 13.62 0.26
N GLY A 358 -2.67 14.48 1.00
CA GLY A 358 -2.37 14.32 2.44
C GLY A 358 -1.40 15.39 2.93
N THR A 359 -0.84 15.20 4.13
CA THR A 359 0.14 16.16 4.70
C THR A 359 1.26 15.46 5.44
N THR A 360 2.46 16.05 5.37
CA THR A 360 3.64 15.70 6.17
C THR A 360 3.77 16.57 7.44
N ASP A 361 2.85 17.51 7.65
CA ASP A 361 2.83 18.37 8.83
C ASP A 361 2.02 17.74 9.96
N LEU A 362 2.71 17.26 10.99
CA LEU A 362 2.10 16.67 12.18
C LEU A 362 1.14 17.60 12.92
N ASN A 363 1.33 18.93 12.83
CA ASN A 363 0.43 19.89 13.47
C ASN A 363 -0.95 19.97 12.80
N ARG A 364 -1.08 19.39 11.60
CA ARG A 364 -2.33 19.31 10.83
C ARG A 364 -3.00 17.95 10.95
N ILE A 365 -2.46 17.06 11.77
CA ILE A 365 -2.98 15.70 12.00
C ILE A 365 -3.40 15.60 13.46
N GLU A 366 -4.66 15.27 13.69
CA GLU A 366 -5.14 14.96 15.02
C GLU A 366 -4.67 13.54 15.42
N ILE A 367 -3.93 13.46 16.52
CA ILE A 367 -3.44 12.18 17.07
C ILE A 367 -4.38 11.73 18.19
N ALA A 368 -5.02 10.58 18.01
CA ALA A 368 -5.86 9.96 19.02
C ALA A 368 -5.17 8.76 19.68
N GLY A 369 -5.45 8.52 20.94
CA GLY A 369 -4.85 7.43 21.73
C GLY A 369 -3.48 7.81 22.30
N LEU A 370 -2.44 7.03 22.00
CA LEU A 370 -1.08 7.35 22.44
C LEU A 370 -0.54 8.57 21.72
N SER A 371 0.21 9.40 22.43
CA SER A 371 1.06 10.39 21.79
C SER A 371 2.18 9.72 20.97
N ILE A 372 2.74 10.44 20.01
CA ILE A 372 3.92 9.99 19.26
C ILE A 372 5.08 9.70 20.23
N ALA A 373 5.26 10.53 21.26
CA ALA A 373 6.33 10.35 22.26
C ALA A 373 6.22 9.02 23.03
N GLU A 374 5.01 8.61 23.39
CA GLU A 374 4.75 7.34 24.08
C GLU A 374 4.90 6.13 23.16
N ALA A 375 4.64 6.30 21.86
CA ALA A 375 4.70 5.22 20.87
C ALA A 375 6.08 5.10 20.21
N LYS A 376 6.93 6.10 20.35
CA LYS A 376 8.19 6.24 19.61
C LYS A 376 9.17 5.11 19.88
N ILE A 377 9.77 4.59 18.81
CA ILE A 377 10.79 3.56 18.84
C ILE A 377 11.83 3.83 17.75
N ASP A 378 13.10 3.57 18.05
CA ASP A 378 14.19 3.78 17.11
C ASP A 378 14.28 2.64 16.08
N PHE A 379 14.03 2.96 14.82
CA PHE A 379 14.22 2.06 13.69
C PHE A 379 15.61 2.18 13.04
N GLY A 380 16.54 2.89 13.65
CA GLY A 380 17.91 3.06 13.18
C GLY A 380 18.01 3.92 11.91
N PRO A 381 19.08 3.75 11.13
CA PRO A 381 19.35 4.60 9.97
C PRO A 381 18.49 4.28 8.74
N GLY A 382 17.53 3.38 8.84
CA GLY A 382 16.75 2.89 7.70
C GLY A 382 17.40 1.70 7.00
N ALA A 383 17.01 1.43 5.76
CA ALA A 383 17.58 0.34 4.95
C ALA A 383 18.83 0.83 4.21
N VAL A 384 19.93 0.95 4.92
CA VAL A 384 21.23 1.49 4.39
C VAL A 384 22.17 0.41 3.84
N GLY A 385 21.92 -0.87 4.16
CA GLY A 385 22.76 -1.99 3.75
C GLY A 385 22.78 -2.23 2.24
N LYS A 386 23.81 -2.94 1.76
CA LYS A 386 23.85 -3.44 0.37
C LYS A 386 22.94 -4.66 0.22
N THR A 387 22.33 -4.81 -0.94
CA THR A 387 21.57 -6.03 -1.27
C THR A 387 22.51 -7.25 -1.36
N MET A 388 21.96 -8.44 -1.19
CA MET A 388 22.71 -9.69 -1.41
C MET A 388 23.31 -9.78 -2.82
N LYS A 389 22.68 -9.14 -3.81
CA LYS A 389 23.19 -9.07 -5.20
C LYS A 389 24.42 -8.17 -5.29
N GLU A 390 24.40 -7.01 -4.65
CA GLU A 390 25.52 -6.07 -4.60
C GLU A 390 26.70 -6.68 -3.85
N LEU A 391 26.47 -7.33 -2.70
CA LEU A 391 27.51 -8.03 -1.95
C LEU A 391 28.17 -9.16 -2.76
N LYS A 392 27.37 -9.96 -3.48
CA LYS A 392 27.90 -11.02 -4.36
C LYS A 392 28.64 -10.47 -5.58
N ALA A 393 28.28 -9.31 -6.08
CA ALA A 393 29.00 -8.66 -7.18
C ALA A 393 30.40 -8.18 -6.73
N GLU A 394 30.50 -7.63 -5.52
CA GLU A 394 31.77 -7.18 -4.93
C GLU A 394 32.74 -8.33 -4.59
N GLN A 395 32.22 -9.51 -4.24
CA GLN A 395 33.05 -10.69 -3.99
C GLN A 395 33.62 -11.31 -5.27
N LYS A 396 33.13 -10.90 -6.45
CA LYS A 396 33.60 -11.39 -7.76
C LYS A 396 34.50 -10.39 -8.49
N SER A 397 34.57 -9.17 -8.00
CA SER A 397 35.51 -8.13 -8.46
C SER A 397 36.81 -8.14 -7.65
#